data_35dea8882d78c7222a827cb0dac7ac4e
#
_entry.id   35dea8882d78c7222a827cb0dac7ac4e
#
_cell.length_a   1.000
_cell.length_b   1.000
_cell.length_c   1.000
_cell.angle_alpha   90.00
_cell.angle_beta   90.00
_cell.angle_gamma   90.00
#
_symmetry.space_group_name_H-M   'P 1'
#
loop_
_entity.id
_entity.type
_entity.pdbx_description
1 polymer ?
#
loop_
_entity_poly.entity_id
_entity_poly.type
_entity_poly.pdbx_seq_one_letter_code
_entity_poly.pdbx_strand_id
1 'polypeptide(L)'
;MNKASILKFFKRHKDLIAILVILFVCYFLYFFSMGSYPLIDVDETRYVAMSRDLFHANDLLTLYLNGDYFFEKPPLYFWLEVLSFSIFGKITEATARIPVSLCAVFGVGITYFLGSKISSKKYGLICALILASCFEYVVLARVAILDMLLSVCIAASAFSGIYTLFCSQRFKKYFWWLAYI
;
A
#
# COMPACT_ATOMS: atom_id res chain seq x y z
N MET A 1 27.70 -12.91 24.71
CA MET A 1 26.64 -11.91 24.92
C MET A 1 25.62 -12.47 25.90
N ASN A 2 25.41 -11.80 27.06
CA ASN A 2 24.62 -12.36 28.16
C ASN A 2 23.11 -12.35 27.81
N LYS A 3 22.36 -13.40 28.10
CA LYS A 3 20.90 -13.52 27.84
C LYS A 3 20.11 -12.31 28.34
N ALA A 4 20.53 -11.69 29.44
CA ALA A 4 19.93 -10.47 29.99
C ALA A 4 20.13 -9.22 29.10
N SER A 5 21.28 -9.08 28.43
CA SER A 5 21.55 -7.99 27.48
C SER A 5 20.70 -8.11 26.21
N ILE A 6 20.52 -9.34 25.71
CA ILE A 6 19.70 -9.63 24.54
C ILE A 6 18.23 -9.29 24.84
N LEU A 7 17.70 -9.73 25.98
CA LEU A 7 16.33 -9.42 26.41
C LEU A 7 16.07 -7.92 26.60
N LYS A 8 17.08 -7.18 27.12
CA LYS A 8 17.01 -5.73 27.32
C LYS A 8 17.01 -4.98 25.98
N PHE A 9 17.82 -5.45 25.00
CA PHE A 9 17.83 -4.93 23.63
C PHE A 9 16.49 -5.14 22.94
N PHE A 10 15.93 -6.36 22.96
CA PHE A 10 14.62 -6.69 22.40
C PHE A 10 13.47 -5.89 23.05
N LYS A 11 13.57 -5.61 24.36
CA LYS A 11 12.56 -4.82 25.08
C LYS A 11 12.60 -3.35 24.70
N ARG A 12 13.78 -2.81 24.37
CA ARG A 12 14.01 -1.42 23.96
C ARG A 12 13.61 -1.15 22.51
N HIS A 13 13.75 -2.15 21.64
CA HIS A 13 13.54 -2.00 20.19
C HIS A 13 12.33 -2.78 19.65
N LYS A 14 11.32 -3.02 20.49
CA LYS A 14 10.13 -3.80 20.08
C LYS A 14 9.42 -3.29 18.84
N ASP A 15 9.35 -1.96 18.67
CA ASP A 15 8.69 -1.35 17.51
C ASP A 15 9.52 -1.57 16.24
N LEU A 16 10.83 -1.39 16.33
CA LEU A 16 11.72 -1.61 15.20
C LEU A 16 11.67 -3.07 14.74
N ILE A 17 11.69 -4.01 15.69
CA ILE A 17 11.61 -5.43 15.38
C ILE A 17 10.27 -5.78 14.73
N ALA A 18 9.16 -5.25 15.26
CA ALA A 18 7.84 -5.47 14.68
C ALA A 18 7.75 -4.93 13.25
N ILE A 19 8.25 -3.72 13.01
CA ILE A 19 8.29 -3.11 11.66
C ILE A 19 9.16 -3.96 10.72
N LEU A 20 10.35 -4.39 11.15
CA LEU A 20 11.23 -5.23 10.32
C LEU A 20 10.59 -6.57 9.97
N VAL A 21 9.88 -7.21 10.91
CA VAL A 21 9.13 -8.44 10.65
C VAL A 21 8.02 -8.21 9.63
N ILE A 22 7.24 -7.13 9.78
CA ILE A 22 6.19 -6.77 8.81
C ILE A 22 6.80 -6.54 7.44
N LEU A 23 7.86 -5.73 7.34
CA LEU A 23 8.52 -5.44 6.06
C LEU A 23 9.10 -6.69 5.41
N PHE A 24 9.68 -7.60 6.20
CA PHE A 24 10.20 -8.87 5.69
C PHE A 24 9.08 -9.75 5.13
N VAL A 25 7.97 -9.90 5.85
CA VAL A 25 6.81 -10.68 5.40
C VAL A 25 6.20 -10.06 4.15
N CYS A 26 5.98 -8.74 4.14
CA CYS A 26 5.43 -8.03 2.98
C CYS A 26 6.36 -8.13 1.76
N TYR A 27 7.69 -8.00 1.96
CA TYR A 27 8.64 -8.18 0.86
C TYR A 27 8.50 -9.56 0.24
N PHE A 28 8.49 -10.61 1.06
CA PHE A 28 8.39 -11.98 0.57
C PHE A 28 7.05 -12.28 -0.09
N LEU A 29 5.94 -11.80 0.46
CA LEU A 29 4.60 -12.08 -0.06
C LEU A 29 4.24 -11.21 -1.28
N TYR A 30 4.66 -9.95 -1.33
CA TYR A 30 4.17 -9.00 -2.35
C TYR A 30 5.20 -8.75 -3.46
N PHE A 31 6.50 -8.63 -3.11
CA PHE A 31 7.53 -8.22 -4.07
C PHE A 31 8.33 -9.39 -4.64
N PHE A 32 8.46 -10.48 -3.89
CA PHE A 32 9.25 -11.61 -4.36
C PHE A 32 8.67 -12.17 -5.66
N SER A 33 9.50 -12.17 -6.72
CA SER A 33 9.15 -12.74 -8.02
C SER A 33 7.92 -12.11 -8.72
N MET A 34 7.53 -10.85 -8.37
CA MET A 34 6.31 -10.22 -8.94
C MET A 34 6.41 -9.90 -10.43
N GLY A 35 7.60 -9.86 -11.01
CA GLY A 35 7.84 -9.66 -12.44
C GLY A 35 8.04 -10.96 -13.24
N SER A 36 7.91 -12.14 -12.62
CA SER A 36 8.21 -13.42 -13.28
C SER A 36 7.02 -14.02 -14.04
N TYR A 37 5.84 -13.46 -13.92
CA TYR A 37 4.63 -13.90 -14.60
C TYR A 37 4.01 -12.76 -15.41
N PRO A 38 3.38 -13.06 -16.56
CA PRO A 38 2.79 -12.04 -17.43
C PRO A 38 1.67 -11.28 -16.73
N LEU A 39 1.28 -10.13 -17.29
CA LEU A 39 0.10 -9.39 -16.84
C LEU A 39 -1.15 -10.25 -17.04
N ILE A 40 -2.04 -10.22 -16.04
CA ILE A 40 -3.30 -10.98 -16.06
C ILE A 40 -4.29 -10.24 -16.95
N ASP A 41 -4.86 -10.96 -17.91
CA ASP A 41 -5.94 -10.47 -18.76
C ASP A 41 -7.28 -10.50 -17.98
N VAL A 42 -8.17 -9.56 -18.12
CA VAL A 42 -8.32 -8.40 -18.99
C VAL A 42 -7.94 -7.10 -18.29
N ASP A 43 -8.06 -7.03 -16.95
CA ASP A 43 -7.99 -5.80 -16.16
C ASP A 43 -6.57 -5.26 -16.02
N GLU A 44 -5.60 -6.12 -15.66
CA GLU A 44 -4.22 -5.68 -15.44
C GLU A 44 -3.59 -5.15 -16.73
N THR A 45 -3.78 -5.88 -17.84
CA THR A 45 -3.28 -5.46 -19.16
C THR A 45 -3.90 -4.13 -19.60
N ARG A 46 -5.18 -3.91 -19.35
CA ARG A 46 -5.90 -2.68 -19.69
C ARG A 46 -5.38 -1.48 -18.90
N TYR A 47 -5.20 -1.62 -17.58
CA TYR A 47 -4.69 -0.53 -16.75
C TYR A 47 -3.25 -0.17 -17.10
N VAL A 48 -2.39 -1.16 -17.25
CA VAL A 48 -0.98 -0.94 -17.64
C VAL A 48 -0.86 -0.32 -19.04
N ALA A 49 -1.74 -0.68 -19.99
CA ALA A 49 -1.78 -0.06 -21.31
C ALA A 49 -2.12 1.44 -21.22
N MET A 50 -3.16 1.80 -20.44
CA MET A 50 -3.52 3.21 -20.21
C MET A 50 -2.40 3.99 -19.52
N SER A 51 -1.74 3.42 -18.51
CA SER A 51 -0.60 4.07 -17.84
C SER A 51 0.61 4.21 -18.76
N ARG A 52 0.85 3.25 -19.65
CA ARG A 52 1.90 3.34 -20.67
C ARG A 52 1.61 4.47 -21.66
N ASP A 53 0.37 4.58 -22.13
CA ASP A 53 -0.02 5.63 -23.07
C ASP A 53 0.08 7.01 -22.39
N LEU A 54 -0.32 7.13 -21.13
CA LEU A 54 -0.17 8.32 -20.31
C LEU A 54 1.31 8.68 -20.07
N PHE A 55 2.19 7.69 -19.88
CA PHE A 55 3.64 7.89 -19.71
C PHE A 55 4.30 8.49 -20.95
N HIS A 56 3.80 8.18 -22.15
CA HIS A 56 4.32 8.70 -23.41
C HIS A 56 3.60 9.96 -23.87
N ALA A 57 2.42 10.27 -23.31
CA ALA A 57 1.66 11.48 -23.63
C ALA A 57 2.25 12.70 -22.89
N ASN A 58 2.09 13.90 -23.49
CA ASN A 58 2.34 15.17 -22.79
C ASN A 58 1.15 15.63 -21.93
N ASP A 59 0.08 14.86 -21.88
CA ASP A 59 -1.13 15.12 -21.09
C ASP A 59 -1.27 14.03 -20.03
N LEU A 60 -1.17 14.41 -18.76
CA LEU A 60 -1.29 13.50 -17.60
C LEU A 60 -2.73 13.40 -17.06
N LEU A 61 -3.70 14.09 -17.68
CA LEU A 61 -5.07 14.14 -17.18
C LEU A 61 -6.01 13.23 -17.96
N THR A 62 -5.79 13.12 -19.26
CA THR A 62 -6.72 12.41 -20.16
C THR A 62 -6.26 10.97 -20.34
N LEU A 63 -7.06 10.04 -19.87
CA LEU A 63 -6.82 8.61 -20.10
C LEU A 63 -7.39 8.18 -21.45
N TYR A 64 -6.65 7.33 -22.15
CA TYR A 64 -7.06 6.73 -23.41
C TYR A 64 -7.02 5.22 -23.32
N LEU A 65 -8.02 4.57 -23.90
CA LEU A 65 -8.06 3.12 -24.07
C LEU A 65 -8.39 2.82 -25.52
N ASN A 66 -7.46 2.17 -26.23
CA ASN A 66 -7.59 1.85 -27.66
C ASN A 66 -7.90 3.09 -28.57
N GLY A 67 -7.45 4.26 -28.19
CA GLY A 67 -7.66 5.52 -28.91
C GLY A 67 -8.90 6.31 -28.50
N ASP A 68 -9.79 5.74 -27.70
CA ASP A 68 -10.98 6.42 -27.18
C ASP A 68 -10.73 7.02 -25.79
N TYR A 69 -11.44 8.08 -25.45
CA TYR A 69 -11.39 8.70 -24.12
C TYR A 69 -11.94 7.75 -23.04
N PHE A 70 -11.22 7.64 -21.94
CA PHE A 70 -11.61 6.80 -20.82
C PHE A 70 -11.78 7.62 -19.54
N PHE A 71 -13.02 7.83 -19.09
CA PHE A 71 -13.36 8.63 -17.90
C PHE A 71 -13.98 7.80 -16.75
N GLU A 72 -13.95 6.47 -16.84
CA GLU A 72 -14.60 5.61 -15.84
C GLU A 72 -13.83 5.51 -14.53
N LYS A 73 -12.55 5.83 -14.52
CA LYS A 73 -11.68 5.68 -13.34
C LYS A 73 -10.90 6.96 -13.03
N PRO A 74 -10.68 7.26 -11.72
CA PRO A 74 -9.89 8.42 -11.32
C PRO A 74 -8.40 8.25 -11.69
N PRO A 75 -7.69 9.33 -12.02
CA PRO A 75 -6.34 9.27 -12.58
C PRO A 75 -5.25 8.91 -11.56
N LEU A 76 -5.50 9.01 -10.25
CA LEU A 76 -4.49 8.84 -9.20
C LEU A 76 -3.70 7.53 -9.32
N TYR A 77 -4.39 6.43 -9.59
CA TYR A 77 -3.76 5.12 -9.74
C TYR A 77 -2.75 5.11 -10.90
N PHE A 78 -3.17 5.62 -12.05
CA PHE A 78 -2.34 5.69 -13.26
C PHE A 78 -1.13 6.62 -13.07
N TRP A 79 -1.27 7.70 -12.32
CA TRP A 79 -0.13 8.56 -11.95
C TRP A 79 0.92 7.83 -11.09
N LEU A 80 0.49 6.93 -10.19
CA LEU A 80 1.41 6.13 -9.40
C LEU A 80 2.17 5.11 -10.27
N GLU A 81 1.53 4.52 -11.28
CA GLU A 81 2.19 3.65 -12.25
C GLU A 81 3.17 4.44 -13.13
N VAL A 82 2.76 5.60 -13.66
CA VAL A 82 3.62 6.50 -14.44
C VAL A 82 4.83 6.94 -13.62
N LEU A 83 4.64 7.27 -12.35
CA LEU A 83 5.74 7.59 -11.43
C LEU A 83 6.70 6.41 -11.27
N SER A 84 6.19 5.19 -11.13
CA SER A 84 7.01 3.98 -11.08
C SER A 84 7.81 3.79 -12.37
N PHE A 85 7.17 3.91 -13.55
CA PHE A 85 7.84 3.83 -14.83
C PHE A 85 8.95 4.87 -14.98
N SER A 86 8.69 6.11 -14.52
CA SER A 86 9.67 7.21 -14.54
C SER A 86 10.90 6.93 -13.66
N ILE A 87 10.69 6.40 -12.44
CA ILE A 87 11.77 6.10 -11.50
C ILE A 87 12.66 4.97 -12.03
N PHE A 88 12.07 3.92 -12.59
CA PHE A 88 12.81 2.75 -13.06
C PHE A 88 13.26 2.86 -14.53
N GLY A 89 12.80 3.87 -15.27
CA GLY A 89 13.16 4.11 -16.67
C GLY A 89 12.69 3.02 -17.64
N LYS A 90 11.73 2.17 -17.24
CA LYS A 90 11.23 1.05 -18.05
C LYS A 90 9.81 0.67 -17.65
N ILE A 91 9.06 0.15 -18.62
CA ILE A 91 7.73 -0.39 -18.45
C ILE A 91 7.85 -1.92 -18.47
N THR A 92 7.60 -2.54 -17.33
CA THR A 92 7.64 -3.99 -17.15
C THR A 92 6.53 -4.40 -16.19
N GLU A 93 6.21 -5.68 -16.12
CA GLU A 93 5.25 -6.26 -15.17
C GLU A 93 5.60 -5.89 -13.72
N ALA A 94 6.88 -5.93 -13.38
CA ALA A 94 7.35 -5.56 -12.05
C ALA A 94 7.09 -4.09 -11.75
N THR A 95 7.44 -3.16 -12.67
CA THR A 95 7.28 -1.73 -12.43
C THR A 95 5.82 -1.30 -12.38
N ALA A 96 4.92 -1.99 -13.08
CA ALA A 96 3.48 -1.77 -12.99
C ALA A 96 2.90 -2.20 -11.62
N ARG A 97 3.40 -3.30 -11.05
CA ARG A 97 2.91 -3.86 -9.78
C ARG A 97 3.48 -3.19 -8.53
N ILE A 98 4.63 -2.51 -8.61
CA ILE A 98 5.26 -1.83 -7.47
C ILE A 98 4.30 -0.88 -6.73
N PRO A 99 3.56 0.03 -7.38
CA PRO A 99 2.67 0.96 -6.69
C PRO A 99 1.62 0.26 -5.83
N VAL A 100 1.01 -0.78 -6.37
CA VAL A 100 -0.02 -1.59 -5.68
C VAL A 100 0.57 -2.30 -4.47
N SER A 101 1.74 -2.95 -4.64
CA SER A 101 2.45 -3.63 -3.54
C SER A 101 2.84 -2.65 -2.43
N LEU A 102 3.27 -1.43 -2.77
CA LEU A 102 3.57 -0.38 -1.78
C LEU A 102 2.31 0.09 -1.05
N CYS A 103 1.19 0.26 -1.75
CA CYS A 103 -0.10 0.55 -1.12
C CYS A 103 -0.50 -0.56 -0.13
N ALA A 104 -0.30 -1.83 -0.49
CA ALA A 104 -0.57 -2.95 0.40
C ALA A 104 0.29 -2.91 1.68
N VAL A 105 1.60 -2.64 1.56
CA VAL A 105 2.49 -2.44 2.72
C VAL A 105 1.98 -1.31 3.61
N PHE A 106 1.54 -0.20 3.01
CA PHE A 106 1.01 0.93 3.76
C PHE A 106 -0.27 0.56 4.52
N GLY A 107 -1.19 -0.20 3.91
CA GLY A 107 -2.39 -0.73 4.57
C GLY A 107 -2.08 -1.65 5.76
N VAL A 108 -1.09 -2.53 5.63
CA VAL A 108 -0.59 -3.36 6.74
C VAL A 108 0.00 -2.49 7.85
N GLY A 109 0.73 -1.42 7.48
CA GLY A 109 1.27 -0.44 8.42
C GLY A 109 0.19 0.30 9.22
N ILE A 110 -0.89 0.73 8.55
CA ILE A 110 -2.07 1.34 9.21
C ILE A 110 -2.67 0.36 10.21
N THR A 111 -2.84 -0.90 9.82
CA THR A 111 -3.40 -1.96 10.70
C THR A 111 -2.51 -2.21 11.92
N TYR A 112 -1.20 -2.26 11.74
CA TYR A 112 -0.25 -2.34 12.86
C TYR A 112 -0.42 -1.17 13.83
N PHE A 113 -0.43 0.04 13.30
CA PHE A 113 -0.53 1.25 14.10
C PHE A 113 -1.85 1.31 14.88
N LEU A 114 -2.98 1.03 14.22
CA LEU A 114 -4.30 1.01 14.85
C LEU A 114 -4.39 -0.06 15.94
N GLY A 115 -4.03 -1.29 15.64
CA GLY A 115 -4.05 -2.39 16.61
C GLY A 115 -3.14 -2.12 17.83
N SER A 116 -1.99 -1.48 17.59
CA SER A 116 -1.07 -1.08 18.66
C SER A 116 -1.65 0.01 19.58
N LYS A 117 -2.51 0.89 19.03
CA LYS A 117 -3.18 1.93 19.80
C LYS A 117 -4.39 1.41 20.57
N ILE A 118 -5.14 0.47 20.01
CA ILE A 118 -6.35 -0.10 20.65
C ILE A 118 -5.97 -0.97 21.85
N SER A 119 -4.94 -1.80 21.74
CA SER A 119 -4.59 -2.75 22.79
C SER A 119 -3.10 -2.73 23.15
N SER A 120 -2.26 -3.28 22.29
CA SER A 120 -0.82 -3.38 22.53
C SER A 120 -0.04 -3.58 21.23
N LYS A 121 1.28 -3.34 21.27
CA LYS A 121 2.18 -3.55 20.11
C LYS A 121 2.17 -4.99 19.61
N LYS A 122 2.02 -5.98 20.51
CA LYS A 122 1.87 -7.38 20.13
C LYS A 122 0.57 -7.63 19.39
N TYR A 123 -0.52 -7.05 19.86
CA TYR A 123 -1.83 -7.13 19.20
C TYR A 123 -1.78 -6.49 17.82
N GLY A 124 -1.20 -5.29 17.70
CA GLY A 124 -1.00 -4.64 16.40
C GLY A 124 -0.19 -5.49 15.43
N LEU A 125 0.89 -6.13 15.90
CA LEU A 125 1.69 -7.03 15.06
C LEU A 125 0.90 -8.24 14.58
N ILE A 126 0.12 -8.86 15.44
CA ILE A 126 -0.71 -10.02 15.07
C ILE A 126 -1.75 -9.61 14.02
N CYS A 127 -2.48 -8.51 14.24
CA CYS A 127 -3.46 -8.00 13.27
C CYS A 127 -2.81 -7.69 11.90
N ALA A 128 -1.64 -7.04 11.91
CA ALA A 128 -0.91 -6.72 10.70
C ALA A 128 -0.45 -7.98 9.94
N LEU A 129 0.04 -9.00 10.65
CA LEU A 129 0.47 -10.26 10.04
C LEU A 129 -0.71 -11.07 9.50
N ILE A 130 -1.86 -11.08 10.19
CA ILE A 130 -3.08 -11.71 9.69
C ILE A 130 -3.53 -11.04 8.37
N LEU A 131 -3.58 -9.71 8.34
CA LEU A 131 -3.94 -8.98 7.12
C LEU A 131 -2.91 -9.25 6.01
N ALA A 132 -1.61 -9.16 6.32
CA ALA A 132 -0.54 -9.35 5.35
C ALA A 132 -0.55 -10.74 4.71
N SER A 133 -1.01 -11.77 5.43
CA SER A 133 -1.10 -13.16 4.95
C SER A 133 -2.50 -13.56 4.47
N CYS A 134 -3.49 -12.67 4.52
CA CYS A 134 -4.81 -12.93 3.97
C CYS A 134 -4.71 -13.18 2.46
N PHE A 135 -5.26 -14.29 1.98
CA PHE A 135 -5.11 -14.74 0.59
C PHE A 135 -5.54 -13.65 -0.41
N GLU A 136 -6.74 -13.10 -0.25
CA GLU A 136 -7.25 -12.05 -1.12
C GLU A 136 -6.39 -10.80 -1.10
N TYR A 137 -5.91 -10.38 0.08
CA TYR A 137 -5.04 -9.24 0.22
C TYR A 137 -3.68 -9.44 -0.49
N VAL A 138 -3.11 -10.65 -0.42
CA VAL A 138 -1.89 -11.01 -1.14
C VAL A 138 -2.11 -10.98 -2.65
N VAL A 139 -3.23 -11.52 -3.13
CA VAL A 139 -3.57 -11.49 -4.57
C VAL A 139 -3.69 -10.04 -5.05
N LEU A 140 -4.49 -9.22 -4.38
CA LEU A 140 -4.67 -7.79 -4.72
C LEU A 140 -3.36 -6.98 -4.62
N ALA A 141 -2.46 -7.34 -3.72
CA ALA A 141 -1.16 -6.69 -3.58
C ALA A 141 -0.19 -7.00 -4.74
N ARG A 142 -0.47 -8.01 -5.56
CA ARG A 142 0.40 -8.52 -6.63
C ARG A 142 -0.16 -8.28 -8.03
N VAL A 143 -1.37 -7.76 -8.16
CA VAL A 143 -2.02 -7.48 -9.44
C VAL A 143 -2.15 -5.97 -9.62
N ALA A 144 -1.71 -5.46 -10.79
CA ALA A 144 -1.70 -4.01 -11.07
C ALA A 144 -3.11 -3.50 -11.39
N ILE A 145 -3.96 -3.42 -10.35
CA ILE A 145 -5.34 -2.91 -10.41
C ILE A 145 -5.63 -1.87 -9.33
N LEU A 146 -6.64 -1.06 -9.56
CA LEU A 146 -7.05 0.06 -8.71
C LEU A 146 -7.51 -0.36 -7.29
N ASP A 147 -8.01 -1.57 -7.11
CA ASP A 147 -8.80 -1.99 -5.95
C ASP A 147 -8.01 -1.95 -4.63
N MET A 148 -6.72 -2.29 -4.67
CA MET A 148 -5.85 -2.19 -3.50
C MET A 148 -5.70 -0.73 -3.04
N LEU A 149 -5.45 0.19 -3.97
CA LEU A 149 -5.34 1.63 -3.66
C LEU A 149 -6.64 2.15 -3.03
N LEU A 150 -7.78 1.82 -3.62
CA LEU A 150 -9.11 2.21 -3.12
C LEU A 150 -9.35 1.66 -1.70
N SER A 151 -9.09 0.37 -1.48
CA SER A 151 -9.26 -0.29 -0.19
C SER A 151 -8.41 0.36 0.91
N VAL A 152 -7.15 0.69 0.59
CA VAL A 152 -6.24 1.34 1.54
C VAL A 152 -6.65 2.78 1.82
N CYS A 153 -7.13 3.54 0.82
CA CYS A 153 -7.65 4.89 1.02
C CYS A 153 -8.89 4.90 1.92
N ILE A 154 -9.82 3.97 1.70
CA ILE A 154 -11.02 3.80 2.56
C ILE A 154 -10.60 3.46 4.00
N ALA A 155 -9.68 2.49 4.17
CA ALA A 155 -9.19 2.11 5.49
C ALA A 155 -8.47 3.26 6.20
N ALA A 156 -7.64 4.04 5.48
CA ALA A 156 -6.95 5.21 6.03
C ALA A 156 -7.93 6.31 6.45
N SER A 157 -8.94 6.58 5.64
CA SER A 157 -10.00 7.54 5.93
C SER A 157 -10.80 7.13 7.17
N ALA A 158 -11.28 5.88 7.24
CA ALA A 158 -11.99 5.35 8.40
C ALA A 158 -11.13 5.40 9.68
N PHE A 159 -9.84 5.04 9.58
CA PHE A 159 -8.90 5.15 10.69
C PHE A 159 -8.74 6.59 11.16
N SER A 160 -8.56 7.54 10.24
CA SER A 160 -8.44 8.97 10.57
C SER A 160 -9.68 9.47 11.31
N GLY A 161 -10.88 9.10 10.85
CA GLY A 161 -12.15 9.42 11.51
C GLY A 161 -12.23 8.88 12.93
N ILE A 162 -11.95 7.58 13.11
CA ILE A 162 -11.93 6.95 14.44
C ILE A 162 -10.90 7.62 15.35
N TYR A 163 -9.69 7.88 14.84
CA TYR A 163 -8.63 8.49 15.65
C TYR A 163 -8.97 9.91 16.12
N THR A 164 -9.73 10.70 15.33
CA THR A 164 -10.17 12.04 15.75
C THR A 164 -11.09 12.00 16.97
N LEU A 165 -11.88 10.94 17.13
CA LEU A 165 -12.78 10.78 18.29
C LEU A 165 -11.99 10.56 19.59
N PHE A 166 -10.82 9.94 19.53
CA PHE A 166 -9.95 9.66 20.67
C PHE A 166 -8.87 10.71 20.90
N CYS A 167 -8.68 11.66 19.97
CA CYS A 167 -7.64 12.67 20.08
C CYS A 167 -8.10 13.84 20.93
N SER A 168 -7.44 14.08 22.09
CA SER A 168 -7.79 15.17 23.01
C SER A 168 -7.19 16.53 22.63
N GLN A 169 -6.16 16.56 21.79
CA GLN A 169 -5.47 17.79 21.38
C GLN A 169 -6.16 18.41 20.17
N ARG A 170 -6.67 19.65 20.33
CA ARG A 170 -7.48 20.37 19.33
C ARG A 170 -6.82 20.43 17.95
N PHE A 171 -5.52 20.79 17.88
CA PHE A 171 -4.79 20.90 16.61
C PHE A 171 -4.62 19.55 15.90
N LYS A 172 -4.27 18.49 16.63
CA LYS A 172 -4.17 17.14 16.07
C LYS A 172 -5.52 16.62 15.59
N LYS A 173 -6.60 16.97 16.30
CA LYS A 173 -7.95 16.59 15.92
C LYS A 173 -8.34 17.16 14.54
N TYR A 174 -8.03 18.43 14.25
CA TYR A 174 -8.29 19.03 12.93
C TYR A 174 -7.50 18.34 11.82
N PHE A 175 -6.23 18.05 12.04
CA PHE A 175 -5.40 17.35 11.05
C PHE A 175 -5.98 15.99 10.66
N TRP A 176 -6.37 15.18 11.65
CA TRP A 176 -6.95 13.87 11.39
C TRP A 176 -8.35 13.96 10.78
N TRP A 177 -9.11 14.99 11.13
CA TRP A 177 -10.41 15.24 10.52
C TRP A 177 -10.30 15.57 9.03
N LEU A 178 -9.34 16.41 8.64
CA LEU A 178 -9.05 16.68 7.23
C LEU A 178 -8.58 15.43 6.45
N ALA A 179 -7.87 14.54 7.09
CA ALA A 179 -7.45 13.27 6.46
C ALA A 179 -8.62 12.27 6.31
N TYR A 180 -9.72 12.48 7.04
CA TYR A 180 -10.94 11.68 6.94
C TYR A 180 -11.84 12.10 5.76
N ILE A 181 -11.92 13.40 5.46
CA ILE A 181 -12.68 13.95 4.33
C ILE A 181 -11.96 13.69 3.01
#